data_bb6097c1e9b6499fce8f10383abf289b
#
_entry.id   bb6097c1e9b6499fce8f10383abf289b
#
_cell.length_a   1.000
_cell.length_b   1.000
_cell.length_c   1.000
_cell.angle_alpha   90.00
_cell.angle_beta   90.00
_cell.angle_gamma   90.00
#
_symmetry.space_group_name_H-M   'P 1'
#
loop_
_entity.id
_entity.type
_entity.pdbx_description
1 polymer ?
#
loop_
_entity_poly.entity_id
_entity_poly.type
_entity_poly.pdbx_seq_one_letter_code
_entity_poly.pdbx_strand_id
1 'polypeptide(L)'
;MKKLIHALQLIIILIFVSCTQKINYHQTIKKPVIDVYFGYEIKDNYRWLEDDLSSETEEWVYKQNQTTFKYLNQIPFRKDLKKRLLKLLDYEKITAPFKKGEYTYFYKNSGLQNQSILYRNLDNQEPEIFIDPNKFSIDGTTSLAGVSFSKDASLVAYSISEGGADWRKVIVINTETKELVGDTINNVKFSEISWKSNEGFYYSSYEAPEGSKLSSKTDQHILY
;
A
#
# COMPACT_ATOMS: atom_id res chain seq x y z
N MET A 1 -38.35 -52.77 -9.83
CA MET A 1 -37.03 -52.26 -10.27
C MET A 1 -37.09 -50.97 -11.08
N LYS A 2 -37.85 -50.83 -12.20
CA LYS A 2 -37.90 -49.62 -12.99
C LYS A 2 -38.31 -48.34 -12.23
N LYS A 3 -39.32 -48.38 -11.36
CA LYS A 3 -39.71 -47.23 -10.50
C LYS A 3 -38.63 -46.77 -9.55
N LEU A 4 -37.81 -47.69 -9.02
CA LEU A 4 -36.70 -47.34 -8.12
C LEU A 4 -35.53 -46.67 -8.86
N ILE A 5 -35.28 -47.10 -10.11
CA ILE A 5 -34.26 -46.47 -10.95
C ILE A 5 -34.68 -45.03 -11.34
N HIS A 6 -35.93 -44.80 -11.67
CA HIS A 6 -36.42 -43.43 -11.96
C HIS A 6 -36.40 -42.52 -10.77
N ALA A 7 -36.73 -43.03 -9.57
CA ALA A 7 -36.63 -42.26 -8.34
C ALA A 7 -35.15 -41.90 -8.02
N LEU A 8 -34.21 -42.82 -8.24
CA LEU A 8 -32.79 -42.59 -8.04
C LEU A 8 -32.22 -41.56 -9.06
N GLN A 9 -32.67 -41.64 -10.32
CA GLN A 9 -32.32 -40.65 -11.36
C GLN A 9 -32.88 -39.26 -11.04
N LEU A 10 -34.09 -39.15 -10.51
CA LEU A 10 -34.67 -37.88 -10.09
C LEU A 10 -33.91 -37.23 -8.91
N ILE A 11 -33.46 -38.04 -7.95
CA ILE A 11 -32.63 -37.61 -6.79
C ILE A 11 -31.26 -37.13 -7.27
N ILE A 12 -30.63 -37.82 -8.22
CA ILE A 12 -29.36 -37.41 -8.80
C ILE A 12 -29.47 -36.08 -9.54
N ILE A 13 -30.56 -35.86 -10.29
CA ILE A 13 -30.82 -34.59 -11.01
C ILE A 13 -31.04 -33.44 -10.01
N LEU A 14 -31.68 -33.66 -8.87
CA LEU A 14 -31.86 -32.67 -7.82
C LEU A 14 -30.59 -32.27 -7.11
N ILE A 15 -29.58 -33.17 -7.02
CA ILE A 15 -28.29 -32.88 -6.43
C ILE A 15 -27.43 -31.97 -7.34
N PHE A 16 -27.64 -31.98 -8.65
CA PHE A 16 -26.93 -31.13 -9.60
C PHE A 16 -27.52 -29.74 -9.80
N VAL A 17 -28.66 -29.40 -9.18
CA VAL A 17 -29.07 -28.02 -9.03
C VAL A 17 -28.24 -27.34 -7.96
N SER A 18 -26.94 -27.28 -8.20
CA SER A 18 -26.04 -26.43 -7.45
C SER A 18 -26.49 -25.00 -7.69
N CYS A 19 -27.17 -24.46 -6.70
CA CYS A 19 -27.58 -23.07 -6.70
C CYS A 19 -26.31 -22.22 -6.65
N THR A 20 -25.72 -21.91 -7.79
CA THR A 20 -24.66 -20.90 -7.89
C THR A 20 -25.31 -19.59 -7.46
N GLN A 21 -25.03 -19.19 -6.23
CA GLN A 21 -25.56 -17.95 -5.70
C GLN A 21 -25.05 -16.80 -6.57
N LYS A 22 -25.94 -16.25 -7.39
CA LYS A 22 -25.60 -15.15 -8.30
C LYS A 22 -25.26 -13.91 -7.46
N ILE A 23 -24.00 -13.46 -7.55
CA ILE A 23 -23.57 -12.23 -6.89
C ILE A 23 -24.30 -11.08 -7.60
N ASN A 24 -25.08 -10.31 -6.85
CA ASN A 24 -25.73 -9.12 -7.37
C ASN A 24 -24.79 -7.93 -7.18
N TYR A 25 -24.10 -7.52 -8.24
CA TYR A 25 -23.22 -6.36 -8.25
C TYR A 25 -24.01 -5.07 -8.32
N HIS A 26 -23.52 -4.05 -7.63
CA HIS A 26 -24.04 -2.71 -7.78
C HIS A 26 -23.73 -2.18 -9.19
N GLN A 27 -24.78 -1.65 -9.86
CA GLN A 27 -24.62 -1.12 -11.21
C GLN A 27 -23.79 0.15 -11.20
N THR A 28 -22.74 0.19 -12.03
CA THR A 28 -21.89 1.37 -12.20
C THR A 28 -22.51 2.30 -13.24
N ILE A 29 -22.70 3.55 -12.87
CA ILE A 29 -23.26 4.58 -13.76
C ILE A 29 -22.28 4.87 -14.89
N LYS A 30 -22.78 4.90 -16.13
CA LYS A 30 -21.98 5.26 -17.31
C LYS A 30 -22.11 6.75 -17.57
N LYS A 31 -20.99 7.46 -17.53
CA LYS A 31 -20.86 8.88 -17.89
C LYS A 31 -19.85 9.00 -19.02
N PRO A 32 -20.27 8.91 -20.29
CA PRO A 32 -19.36 8.83 -21.41
C PRO A 32 -18.56 10.14 -21.58
N VAL A 33 -17.25 10.00 -21.63
CA VAL A 33 -16.29 11.00 -22.09
C VAL A 33 -15.70 10.50 -23.40
N ILE A 34 -15.48 11.37 -24.38
CA ILE A 34 -14.93 11.00 -25.67
C ILE A 34 -13.59 11.75 -25.83
N ASP A 35 -12.52 10.99 -25.99
CA ASP A 35 -11.20 11.52 -26.38
C ASP A 35 -10.97 11.24 -27.86
N VAL A 36 -10.22 12.12 -28.51
CA VAL A 36 -9.82 11.93 -29.92
C VAL A 36 -8.31 11.76 -29.99
N TYR A 37 -7.85 10.59 -30.42
CA TYR A 37 -6.43 10.28 -30.64
C TYR A 37 -6.21 9.95 -32.11
N PHE A 38 -5.37 10.70 -32.78
CA PHE A 38 -5.05 10.49 -34.20
C PHE A 38 -6.29 10.40 -35.12
N GLY A 39 -7.35 11.15 -34.79
CA GLY A 39 -8.60 11.15 -35.54
C GLY A 39 -9.61 10.03 -35.17
N TYR A 40 -9.29 9.18 -34.19
CA TYR A 40 -10.17 8.14 -33.69
C TYR A 40 -10.82 8.57 -32.37
N GLU A 41 -12.12 8.39 -32.27
CA GLU A 41 -12.88 8.63 -31.04
C GLU A 41 -12.77 7.42 -30.10
N ILE A 42 -12.30 7.67 -28.89
CA ILE A 42 -12.20 6.68 -27.81
C ILE A 42 -13.19 7.07 -26.74
N LYS A 43 -14.17 6.21 -26.48
CA LYS A 43 -15.22 6.44 -25.49
C LYS A 43 -14.83 5.79 -24.16
N ASP A 44 -14.72 6.60 -23.11
CA ASP A 44 -14.58 6.17 -21.74
C ASP A 44 -15.87 6.45 -20.96
N ASN A 45 -16.50 5.40 -20.47
CA ASN A 45 -17.75 5.51 -19.71
C ASN A 45 -17.53 5.71 -18.21
N TYR A 46 -16.30 5.54 -17.70
CA TYR A 46 -16.00 5.42 -16.29
C TYR A 46 -14.89 6.37 -15.84
N ARG A 47 -14.53 7.36 -16.63
CA ARG A 47 -13.54 8.38 -16.30
C ARG A 47 -13.79 9.07 -14.97
N TRP A 48 -15.06 9.23 -14.60
CA TRP A 48 -15.46 9.81 -13.33
C TRP A 48 -14.93 9.04 -12.08
N LEU A 49 -14.59 7.75 -12.21
CA LEU A 49 -13.99 6.94 -11.16
C LEU A 49 -12.50 7.28 -10.91
N GLU A 50 -11.87 8.05 -11.80
CA GLU A 50 -10.48 8.49 -11.63
C GLU A 50 -10.36 9.63 -10.59
N ASP A 51 -11.48 10.31 -10.27
CA ASP A 51 -11.54 11.30 -9.21
C ASP A 51 -11.80 10.60 -7.85
N ASP A 52 -10.70 10.24 -7.18
CA ASP A 52 -10.71 9.56 -5.88
C ASP A 52 -11.13 10.46 -4.71
N LEU A 53 -11.20 11.78 -4.93
CA LEU A 53 -11.65 12.75 -3.92
C LEU A 53 -13.14 13.07 -4.05
N SER A 54 -13.82 12.62 -5.11
CA SER A 54 -15.23 12.88 -5.28
C SER A 54 -16.09 12.02 -4.36
N SER A 55 -17.13 12.59 -3.79
CA SER A 55 -18.10 11.88 -2.96
C SER A 55 -18.84 10.79 -3.74
N GLU A 56 -18.98 10.95 -5.06
CA GLU A 56 -19.62 9.96 -5.92
C GLU A 56 -18.76 8.70 -6.07
N THR A 57 -17.46 8.85 -6.22
CA THR A 57 -16.49 7.72 -6.24
C THR A 57 -16.44 7.04 -4.88
N GLU A 58 -16.42 7.79 -3.80
CA GLU A 58 -16.47 7.27 -2.44
C GLU A 58 -17.74 6.42 -2.21
N GLU A 59 -18.90 6.92 -2.61
CA GLU A 59 -20.17 6.19 -2.49
C GLU A 59 -20.16 4.90 -3.34
N TRP A 60 -19.61 4.94 -4.54
CA TRP A 60 -19.47 3.78 -5.41
C TRP A 60 -18.58 2.72 -4.77
N VAL A 61 -17.40 3.11 -4.26
CA VAL A 61 -16.47 2.22 -3.53
C VAL A 61 -17.17 1.59 -2.33
N TYR A 62 -17.91 2.38 -1.55
CA TYR A 62 -18.66 1.86 -0.40
C TYR A 62 -19.66 0.77 -0.80
N LYS A 63 -20.46 0.99 -1.88
CA LYS A 63 -21.43 0.01 -2.38
C LYS A 63 -20.76 -1.26 -2.92
N GLN A 64 -19.63 -1.14 -3.63
CA GLN A 64 -18.88 -2.30 -4.11
C GLN A 64 -18.31 -3.10 -2.92
N ASN A 65 -17.80 -2.42 -1.89
CA ASN A 65 -17.31 -3.05 -0.67
C ASN A 65 -18.42 -3.79 0.09
N GLN A 66 -19.62 -3.25 0.17
CA GLN A 66 -20.77 -3.97 0.75
C GLN A 66 -21.01 -5.32 0.06
N THR A 67 -20.99 -5.33 -1.27
CA THR A 67 -21.15 -6.57 -2.07
C THR A 67 -20.03 -7.55 -1.78
N THR A 68 -18.78 -7.08 -1.76
CA THR A 68 -17.58 -7.87 -1.48
C THR A 68 -17.63 -8.49 -0.09
N PHE A 69 -17.89 -7.70 0.94
CA PHE A 69 -17.94 -8.21 2.31
C PHE A 69 -19.13 -9.12 2.57
N LYS A 70 -20.28 -8.86 1.93
CA LYS A 70 -21.43 -9.78 1.98
C LYS A 70 -21.03 -11.17 1.46
N TYR A 71 -20.32 -11.24 0.33
CA TYR A 71 -19.82 -12.50 -0.20
C TYR A 71 -18.77 -13.15 0.71
N LEU A 72 -17.73 -12.39 1.08
CA LEU A 72 -16.63 -12.92 1.90
C LEU A 72 -17.09 -13.43 3.28
N ASN A 73 -18.10 -12.80 3.87
CA ASN A 73 -18.62 -13.21 5.17
C ASN A 73 -19.45 -14.52 5.14
N GLN A 74 -19.87 -14.96 3.94
CA GLN A 74 -20.55 -16.24 3.77
C GLN A 74 -19.60 -17.44 3.69
N ILE A 75 -18.28 -17.21 3.54
CA ILE A 75 -17.28 -18.26 3.42
C ILE A 75 -17.11 -18.92 4.81
N PRO A 76 -17.52 -20.19 5.01
CA PRO A 76 -17.59 -20.80 6.33
C PRO A 76 -16.25 -20.87 7.05
N PHE A 77 -15.18 -21.17 6.31
CA PHE A 77 -13.83 -21.36 6.84
C PHE A 77 -13.00 -20.08 6.95
N ARG A 78 -13.55 -18.90 6.56
CA ARG A 78 -12.81 -17.63 6.55
C ARG A 78 -12.21 -17.26 7.91
N LYS A 79 -12.98 -17.47 8.97
CA LYS A 79 -12.54 -17.17 10.35
C LYS A 79 -11.39 -18.09 10.79
N ASP A 80 -11.50 -19.39 10.49
CA ASP A 80 -10.48 -20.37 10.85
C ASP A 80 -9.20 -20.17 10.07
N LEU A 81 -9.33 -19.84 8.77
CA LEU A 81 -8.20 -19.48 7.92
C LEU A 81 -7.48 -18.24 8.46
N LYS A 82 -8.22 -17.18 8.81
CA LYS A 82 -7.64 -15.97 9.41
C LYS A 82 -6.90 -16.30 10.70
N LYS A 83 -7.52 -17.10 11.60
CA LYS A 83 -6.88 -17.53 12.86
C LYS A 83 -5.59 -18.32 12.60
N ARG A 84 -5.61 -19.21 11.60
CA ARG A 84 -4.43 -19.99 11.23
C ARG A 84 -3.31 -19.09 10.68
N LEU A 85 -3.64 -18.14 9.80
CA LEU A 85 -2.67 -17.20 9.24
C LEU A 85 -2.04 -16.32 10.32
N LEU A 86 -2.86 -15.77 11.24
CA LEU A 86 -2.34 -14.98 12.35
C LEU A 86 -1.33 -15.80 13.17
N LYS A 87 -1.67 -17.05 13.53
CA LYS A 87 -0.76 -17.93 14.28
C LYS A 87 0.54 -18.22 13.50
N LEU A 88 0.48 -18.35 12.18
CA LEU A 88 1.65 -18.62 11.36
C LEU A 88 2.55 -17.39 11.17
N LEU A 89 1.97 -16.18 11.20
CA LEU A 89 2.68 -14.92 11.01
C LEU A 89 3.18 -14.31 12.31
N ASP A 90 2.69 -14.80 13.46
CA ASP A 90 3.06 -14.32 14.79
C ASP A 90 4.37 -14.95 15.26
N TYR A 91 5.47 -14.49 14.66
CA TYR A 91 6.84 -14.82 15.08
C TYR A 91 7.75 -13.62 14.86
N GLU A 92 8.79 -13.52 15.66
CA GLU A 92 9.78 -12.45 15.52
C GLU A 92 10.52 -12.56 14.18
N LYS A 93 10.59 -11.45 13.45
CA LYS A 93 11.29 -11.32 12.17
C LYS A 93 12.38 -10.27 12.31
N ILE A 94 13.61 -10.65 11.99
CA ILE A 94 14.77 -9.76 12.04
C ILE A 94 15.50 -9.88 10.71
N THR A 95 15.84 -8.74 10.10
CA THR A 95 16.65 -8.71 8.88
C THR A 95 18.13 -8.86 9.20
N ALA A 96 18.93 -9.19 8.18
CA ALA A 96 20.38 -9.09 8.30
C ALA A 96 20.78 -7.66 8.68
N PRO A 97 21.70 -7.49 9.66
CA PRO A 97 22.17 -6.17 10.06
C PRO A 97 23.07 -5.55 8.99
N PHE A 98 23.08 -4.22 8.95
CA PHE A 98 23.99 -3.44 8.10
C PHE A 98 24.60 -2.29 8.85
N LYS A 99 25.87 -1.97 8.57
CA LYS A 99 26.61 -0.90 9.26
C LYS A 99 26.55 0.40 8.45
N LYS A 100 26.26 1.52 9.14
CA LYS A 100 26.34 2.89 8.63
C LYS A 100 26.94 3.79 9.70
N GLY A 101 28.08 4.42 9.39
CA GLY A 101 28.86 5.14 10.39
C GLY A 101 29.29 4.22 11.54
N GLU A 102 29.04 4.64 12.74
CA GLU A 102 29.35 3.87 13.96
C GLU A 102 28.25 2.88 14.35
N TYR A 103 27.02 3.05 13.80
CA TYR A 103 25.87 2.25 14.16
C TYR A 103 25.70 1.04 13.26
N THR A 104 25.20 -0.03 13.86
CA THR A 104 24.64 -1.20 13.17
C THR A 104 23.12 -1.11 13.19
N TYR A 105 22.48 -1.25 12.02
CA TYR A 105 21.05 -1.13 11.81
C TYR A 105 20.45 -2.47 11.43
N PHE A 106 19.20 -2.71 11.83
CA PHE A 106 18.41 -3.86 11.39
C PHE A 106 16.91 -3.56 11.54
N TYR A 107 16.10 -4.20 10.71
CA TYR A 107 14.66 -4.16 10.87
C TYR A 107 14.19 -5.31 11.73
N LYS A 108 13.28 -5.02 12.64
CA LYS A 108 12.66 -6.01 13.53
C LYS A 108 11.15 -5.83 13.58
N ASN A 109 10.43 -6.95 13.51
CA ASN A 109 9.00 -7.03 13.75
C ASN A 109 8.75 -8.12 14.81
N SER A 110 8.04 -7.79 15.87
CA SER A 110 7.80 -8.71 16.99
C SER A 110 6.77 -9.81 16.69
N GLY A 111 6.18 -9.80 15.47
CA GLY A 111 5.18 -10.78 15.03
C GLY A 111 4.09 -10.12 14.20
N LEU A 112 3.07 -9.57 14.84
CA LEU A 112 1.89 -8.99 14.19
C LEU A 112 1.89 -7.46 14.10
N GLN A 113 3.03 -6.80 14.32
CA GLN A 113 3.15 -5.37 14.07
C GLN A 113 2.85 -5.07 12.60
N ASN A 114 2.18 -3.95 12.34
CA ASN A 114 1.79 -3.55 10.98
C ASN A 114 3.02 -3.38 10.08
N GLN A 115 4.10 -2.77 10.63
CA GLN A 115 5.36 -2.56 9.93
C GLN A 115 6.55 -2.93 10.81
N SER A 116 7.66 -3.31 10.17
CA SER A 116 8.93 -3.52 10.87
C SER A 116 9.52 -2.20 11.33
N ILE A 117 10.06 -2.19 12.52
CA ILE A 117 10.72 -1.04 13.11
C ILE A 117 12.21 -1.09 12.74
N LEU A 118 12.79 0.03 12.37
CA LEU A 118 14.24 0.17 12.18
C LEU A 118 14.91 0.46 13.52
N TYR A 119 15.71 -0.48 13.96
CA TYR A 119 16.56 -0.38 15.15
C TYR A 119 17.99 -0.02 14.78
N ARG A 120 18.72 0.52 15.74
CA ARG A 120 20.16 0.68 15.66
C ARG A 120 20.83 0.39 17.01
N ASN A 121 22.08 0.04 16.99
CA ASN A 121 22.92 -0.05 18.18
C ASN A 121 24.38 0.32 17.87
N LEU A 122 25.07 0.86 18.85
CA LEU A 122 26.51 0.87 18.91
C LEU A 122 27.03 -0.50 19.33
N ASP A 123 28.27 -0.82 18.98
CA ASP A 123 28.88 -2.08 19.36
C ASP A 123 28.78 -2.30 20.89
N ASN A 124 28.32 -3.47 21.32
CA ASN A 124 28.11 -3.87 22.72
C ASN A 124 27.04 -3.08 23.50
N GLN A 125 26.14 -2.35 22.84
CA GLN A 125 25.04 -1.68 23.48
C GLN A 125 23.69 -2.35 23.08
N GLU A 126 22.69 -2.20 23.95
CA GLU A 126 21.33 -2.64 23.64
C GLU A 126 20.76 -1.84 22.45
N PRO A 127 20.03 -2.50 21.55
CA PRO A 127 19.41 -1.82 20.43
C PRO A 127 18.35 -0.80 20.85
N GLU A 128 18.39 0.36 20.24
CA GLU A 128 17.36 1.39 20.37
C GLU A 128 16.50 1.52 19.11
N ILE A 129 15.28 2.00 19.26
CA ILE A 129 14.42 2.34 18.13
C ILE A 129 15.01 3.56 17.42
N PHE A 130 15.27 3.44 16.12
CA PHE A 130 15.71 4.53 15.29
C PHE A 130 14.55 5.18 14.53
N ILE A 131 13.79 4.40 13.75
CA ILE A 131 12.58 4.85 13.06
C ILE A 131 11.48 3.82 13.31
N ASP A 132 10.33 4.26 13.84
CA ASP A 132 9.15 3.44 14.06
C ASP A 132 8.01 3.84 13.13
N PRO A 133 7.84 3.14 12.00
CA PRO A 133 6.78 3.46 11.04
C PRO A 133 5.36 3.29 11.59
N ASN A 134 5.19 2.48 12.64
CA ASN A 134 3.88 2.26 13.27
C ASN A 134 3.35 3.51 13.99
N LYS A 135 4.19 4.55 14.15
CA LYS A 135 3.84 5.84 14.73
C LYS A 135 3.58 6.96 13.71
N PHE A 136 3.72 6.68 12.41
CA PHE A 136 3.56 7.70 11.38
C PHE A 136 2.11 8.15 11.20
N SER A 137 1.15 7.24 11.38
CA SER A 137 -0.28 7.55 11.34
C SER A 137 -1.06 6.72 12.34
N ILE A 138 -2.17 7.25 12.83
CA ILE A 138 -3.03 6.58 13.82
C ILE A 138 -3.69 5.33 13.21
N ASP A 139 -4.08 5.40 11.95
CA ASP A 139 -4.76 4.32 11.23
C ASP A 139 -3.79 3.29 10.63
N GLY A 140 -2.46 3.52 10.74
CA GLY A 140 -1.42 2.64 10.24
C GLY A 140 -1.32 2.58 8.72
N THR A 141 -1.90 3.54 7.99
CA THR A 141 -1.86 3.58 6.52
C THR A 141 -0.60 4.22 5.95
N THR A 142 0.20 4.93 6.77
CA THR A 142 1.46 5.52 6.36
C THR A 142 2.61 4.55 6.55
N SER A 143 3.37 4.30 5.51
CA SER A 143 4.46 3.32 5.50
C SER A 143 5.83 3.94 5.24
N LEU A 144 6.88 3.30 5.78
CA LEU A 144 8.27 3.59 5.45
C LEU A 144 8.58 2.99 4.07
N ALA A 145 8.85 3.86 3.10
CA ALA A 145 9.07 3.45 1.70
C ALA A 145 10.56 3.31 1.34
N GLY A 146 11.46 3.94 2.10
CA GLY A 146 12.89 3.82 1.85
C GLY A 146 13.71 4.58 2.88
N VAL A 147 14.99 4.18 3.03
CA VAL A 147 15.98 4.82 3.92
C VAL A 147 17.30 4.91 3.17
N SER A 148 17.92 6.09 3.16
CA SER A 148 19.19 6.34 2.49
C SER A 148 20.08 7.24 3.37
N PHE A 149 21.30 6.82 3.60
CA PHE A 149 22.26 7.54 4.45
C PHE A 149 23.22 8.38 3.61
N SER A 150 23.61 9.54 4.13
CA SER A 150 24.73 10.32 3.60
C SER A 150 26.04 9.51 3.65
N LYS A 151 27.07 9.99 2.95
CA LYS A 151 28.33 9.24 2.81
C LYS A 151 29.02 8.94 4.15
N ASP A 152 29.01 9.90 5.08
CA ASP A 152 29.54 9.74 6.43
C ASP A 152 28.53 9.22 7.44
N ALA A 153 27.30 8.97 7.00
CA ALA A 153 26.16 8.54 7.81
C ALA A 153 25.73 9.54 8.91
N SER A 154 26.13 10.81 8.83
CA SER A 154 25.67 11.86 9.76
C SER A 154 24.22 12.25 9.52
N LEU A 155 23.71 12.06 8.29
CA LEU A 155 22.34 12.33 7.89
C LEU A 155 21.70 11.06 7.32
N VAL A 156 20.40 10.96 7.53
CA VAL A 156 19.57 9.94 6.89
C VAL A 156 18.33 10.60 6.29
N ALA A 157 18.08 10.31 5.02
CA ALA A 157 16.84 10.65 4.36
C ALA A 157 15.95 9.41 4.30
N TYR A 158 14.73 9.51 4.80
CA TYR A 158 13.76 8.43 4.67
C TYR A 158 12.50 8.92 3.98
N SER A 159 11.89 8.05 3.20
CA SER A 159 10.66 8.36 2.47
C SER A 159 9.47 7.63 3.08
N ILE A 160 8.34 8.31 3.11
CA ILE A 160 7.06 7.77 3.56
C ILE A 160 6.04 7.79 2.43
N SER A 161 5.16 6.78 2.42
CA SER A 161 4.00 6.68 1.53
C SER A 161 2.73 6.68 2.36
N GLU A 162 1.78 7.53 2.02
CA GLU A 162 0.48 7.66 2.70
C GLU A 162 -0.60 6.92 1.91
N GLY A 163 -1.36 6.03 2.57
CA GLY A 163 -2.48 5.31 1.96
C GLY A 163 -2.11 4.38 0.79
N GLY A 164 -0.83 3.97 0.68
CA GLY A 164 -0.36 3.13 -0.42
C GLY A 164 -0.17 3.89 -1.75
N ALA A 165 -0.19 5.22 -1.73
CA ALA A 165 0.06 6.04 -2.91
C ALA A 165 1.51 5.91 -3.41
N ASP A 166 1.71 6.10 -4.72
CA ASP A 166 3.05 6.21 -5.31
C ASP A 166 3.76 7.51 -4.90
N TRP A 167 2.98 8.50 -4.48
CA TRP A 167 3.50 9.76 -3.97
C TRP A 167 4.18 9.57 -2.63
N ARG A 168 5.37 10.15 -2.50
CA ARG A 168 6.19 10.06 -1.29
C ARG A 168 6.53 11.45 -0.77
N LYS A 169 6.76 11.49 0.54
CA LYS A 169 7.42 12.61 1.21
C LYS A 169 8.79 12.13 1.66
N VAL A 170 9.80 12.96 1.51
CA VAL A 170 11.15 12.67 2.00
C VAL A 170 11.46 13.56 3.19
N ILE A 171 11.92 12.94 4.25
CA ILE A 171 12.24 13.56 5.53
C ILE A 171 13.72 13.28 5.81
N VAL A 172 14.46 14.33 6.13
CA VAL A 172 15.88 14.23 6.49
C VAL A 172 16.02 14.47 7.98
N ILE A 173 16.74 13.58 8.65
CA ILE A 173 17.09 13.73 10.07
C ILE A 173 18.59 13.59 10.30
N ASN A 174 19.07 14.25 11.33
CA ASN A 174 20.39 13.98 11.87
C ASN A 174 20.39 12.58 12.48
N THR A 175 21.41 11.78 12.15
CA THR A 175 21.46 10.38 12.57
C THR A 175 21.66 10.24 14.08
N GLU A 176 22.42 11.12 14.71
CA GLU A 176 22.73 11.06 16.14
C GLU A 176 21.57 11.60 17.00
N THR A 177 21.12 12.83 16.70
CA THR A 177 20.09 13.51 17.51
C THR A 177 18.67 13.10 17.15
N LYS A 178 18.45 12.51 15.96
CA LYS A 178 17.14 12.19 15.34
C LYS A 178 16.29 13.44 15.05
N GLU A 179 16.88 14.63 15.12
CA GLU A 179 16.20 15.88 14.82
C GLU A 179 16.06 16.09 13.33
N LEU A 180 14.96 16.73 12.95
CA LEU A 180 14.67 17.09 11.57
C LEU A 180 15.70 18.08 11.03
N VAL A 181 16.17 17.84 9.82
CA VAL A 181 17.10 18.72 9.08
C VAL A 181 16.40 19.24 7.82
N GLY A 182 16.15 20.55 7.80
CA GLY A 182 15.44 21.19 6.71
C GLY A 182 13.94 20.87 6.64
N ASP A 183 13.32 21.15 5.51
CA ASP A 183 11.91 20.95 5.28
C ASP A 183 11.61 19.56 4.72
N THR A 184 10.38 19.10 4.92
CA THR A 184 9.88 17.88 4.26
C THR A 184 9.74 18.11 2.76
N ILE A 185 10.36 17.26 1.96
CA ILE A 185 10.29 17.29 0.50
C ILE A 185 9.03 16.51 0.07
N ASN A 186 8.15 17.20 -0.63
CA ASN A 186 6.90 16.64 -1.12
C ASN A 186 6.98 16.30 -2.62
N ASN A 187 5.94 15.66 -3.14
CA ASN A 187 5.74 15.38 -4.56
C ASN A 187 6.86 14.51 -5.19
N VAL A 188 7.46 13.65 -4.40
CA VAL A 188 8.44 12.67 -4.86
C VAL A 188 7.70 11.43 -5.36
N LYS A 189 8.04 10.95 -6.55
CA LYS A 189 7.41 9.78 -7.14
C LYS A 189 8.42 9.05 -8.02
N PHE A 190 8.45 7.71 -7.94
CA PHE A 190 9.35 6.86 -8.73
C PHE A 190 10.82 7.29 -8.66
N SER A 191 11.27 7.67 -7.46
CA SER A 191 12.61 8.19 -7.22
C SER A 191 13.31 7.47 -6.09
N GLU A 192 14.56 7.17 -6.28
CA GLU A 192 15.53 6.85 -5.24
C GLU A 192 16.23 8.14 -4.79
N ILE A 193 16.84 8.07 -3.59
CA ILE A 193 17.65 9.18 -3.04
C ILE A 193 19.12 8.88 -3.29
N SER A 194 19.76 9.73 -4.09
CA SER A 194 21.16 9.59 -4.47
C SER A 194 22.01 10.69 -3.85
N TRP A 195 22.70 10.38 -2.76
CA TRP A 195 23.52 11.34 -2.02
C TRP A 195 24.75 11.80 -2.80
N LYS A 196 24.96 13.12 -2.80
CA LYS A 196 26.21 13.77 -3.21
C LYS A 196 27.01 14.07 -1.95
N SER A 197 27.85 13.12 -1.53
CA SER A 197 28.58 13.20 -0.25
C SER A 197 27.66 13.44 0.95
N ASN A 198 27.88 14.52 1.70
CA ASN A 198 27.08 14.98 2.83
C ASN A 198 26.42 16.33 2.55
N GLU A 199 26.60 16.86 1.32
CA GLU A 199 26.15 18.20 0.93
C GLU A 199 24.65 18.22 0.59
N GLY A 200 24.14 17.08 0.11
CA GLY A 200 22.76 16.95 -0.36
C GLY A 200 22.57 15.68 -1.16
N PHE A 201 21.45 15.56 -1.82
CA PHE A 201 21.12 14.41 -2.65
C PHE A 201 20.27 14.80 -3.86
N TYR A 202 20.35 13.99 -4.90
CA TYR A 202 19.50 14.07 -6.07
C TYR A 202 18.27 13.20 -5.89
N TYR A 203 17.14 13.69 -6.35
CA TYR A 203 15.87 12.97 -6.40
C TYR A 203 15.03 13.46 -7.56
N SER A 204 14.04 12.66 -7.97
CA SER A 204 13.07 13.04 -8.98
C SER A 204 11.77 13.48 -8.32
N SER A 205 11.25 14.60 -8.75
CA SER A 205 10.00 15.15 -8.30
C SER A 205 9.09 15.46 -9.48
N TYR A 206 7.80 15.61 -9.19
CA TYR A 206 6.80 16.00 -10.16
C TYR A 206 6.05 17.22 -9.62
N GLU A 207 5.49 18.02 -10.51
CA GLU A 207 4.57 19.06 -10.09
C GLU A 207 3.40 18.45 -9.32
N ALA A 208 2.93 19.16 -8.29
CA ALA A 208 1.78 18.72 -7.53
C ALA A 208 0.58 18.60 -8.48
N PRO A 209 -0.08 17.44 -8.52
CA PRO A 209 -1.26 17.28 -9.37
C PRO A 209 -2.38 18.18 -8.88
N GLU A 210 -3.09 18.82 -9.80
CA GLU A 210 -4.38 19.43 -9.52
C GLU A 210 -5.42 18.31 -9.40
N GLY A 211 -6.06 18.18 -8.22
CA GLY A 211 -7.10 17.19 -7.98
C GLY A 211 -6.62 15.83 -7.47
N SER A 212 -7.05 14.74 -8.11
CA SER A 212 -6.81 13.36 -7.67
C SER A 212 -5.34 12.96 -7.63
N LYS A 213 -4.91 12.38 -6.52
CA LYS A 213 -3.54 11.86 -6.35
C LYS A 213 -3.30 10.52 -7.06
N LEU A 214 -4.36 9.75 -7.34
CA LEU A 214 -4.24 8.41 -7.90
C LEU A 214 -4.05 8.45 -9.42
N SER A 215 -4.80 9.30 -10.12
CA SER A 215 -4.84 9.37 -11.57
C SER A 215 -3.92 10.42 -12.17
N SER A 216 -3.28 11.25 -11.34
CA SER A 216 -2.47 12.36 -11.84
C SER A 216 -1.31 11.87 -12.68
N LYS A 217 -1.41 12.09 -13.98
CA LYS A 217 -0.31 11.99 -14.91
C LYS A 217 0.48 13.29 -14.81
N THR A 218 1.76 13.16 -14.56
CA THR A 218 2.66 14.29 -14.61
C THR A 218 3.50 14.14 -15.86
N ASP A 219 3.42 15.10 -16.75
CA ASP A 219 4.17 15.09 -18.00
C ASP A 219 5.60 15.61 -17.83
N GLN A 220 5.90 16.17 -16.65
CA GLN A 220 7.21 16.74 -16.35
C GLN A 220 7.87 16.01 -15.20
N HIS A 221 9.14 15.67 -15.42
CA HIS A 221 10.01 15.05 -14.44
C HIS A 221 11.13 16.02 -14.11
N ILE A 222 11.17 16.49 -12.88
CA ILE A 222 12.17 17.44 -12.40
C ILE A 222 13.22 16.68 -11.59
N LEU A 223 14.50 16.91 -11.91
CA LEU A 223 15.63 16.36 -11.18
C LEU A 223 16.27 17.47 -10.34
N TYR A 224 16.42 17.24 -9.05
CA TYR A 224 17.05 18.16 -8.10
C TYR A 224 18.36 17.61 -7.58
#